data_8505d95ab3c507f404a8bee8f7c95d1e
#
_entry.id   8505d95ab3c507f404a8bee8f7c95d1e
#
_cell.length_a   1.000
_cell.length_b   1.000
_cell.length_c   1.000
_cell.angle_alpha   90.00
_cell.angle_beta   90.00
_cell.angle_gamma   90.00
#
_symmetry.space_group_name_H-M   'P 1'
#
loop_
_entity.id
_entity.type
_entity.pdbx_description
1 polymer ?
#
loop_
_entity_poly.entity_id
_entity_poly.type
_entity_poly.pdbx_seq_one_letter_code
_entity_poly.pdbx_strand_id
1 'polypeptide(L)'
;MYEKYFGLKEKPFSLTPDPEFLFENEHFRLAFDNIIYGIKRHEGFATIVGDVGTGKTTFCWALLGRLDQNIRTALILNPMLTGEDMLKAILQDFGVRPAGQEIAPPAGTEAPTPYDSSWMEGKTKKELIDQLNLFLLQGAEQDIFNILIIDEAQNLSLELLEQLRILSNLETAKKKLLQIIFVGQLEFEEKLHLPQLRQLNQRITIRYALEPLSKKDTVQYIEHRLSVAGSRRSVGFTTRALQGIHAHSKGYPRLINVICDRSLLAGYTEHTRLITSRIVRKAARGLNGEERGRRIRYVGSKKVLVPLAVLLLLALMAAVYFWAWGGTLAVLKADLTKAPPQVSMAASTPSQQDASAETALPPAPSPVPPVTVLRPPDPAPASGAQPVLAPGAGEEAPRYLLQLHSLESRGEADAALTSLQKNGYAAFVKMQETQDGARWYAVYAGPYESAERARQDAARLMQQKIAKPILRRMVVPPAGCD
;
A
#
# COMPACT_ATOMS: atom_id res chain seq x y z
N MET A 1 4.25 -9.08 -27.25
CA MET A 1 3.16 -9.29 -28.23
C MET A 1 2.99 -8.10 -29.15
N TYR A 2 2.60 -6.94 -28.65
CA TYR A 2 2.36 -5.74 -29.47
C TYR A 2 3.65 -5.08 -29.99
N GLU A 3 4.79 -5.33 -29.36
CA GLU A 3 6.09 -4.75 -29.73
C GLU A 3 6.43 -5.05 -31.20
N LYS A 4 6.33 -6.33 -31.59
CA LYS A 4 6.59 -6.74 -32.98
C LYS A 4 5.61 -6.10 -33.97
N TYR A 5 4.33 -5.97 -33.59
CA TYR A 5 3.32 -5.35 -34.45
C TYR A 5 3.60 -3.87 -34.71
N PHE A 6 4.02 -3.14 -33.67
CA PHE A 6 4.37 -1.73 -33.78
C PHE A 6 5.84 -1.50 -34.19
N GLY A 7 6.63 -2.55 -34.40
CA GLY A 7 8.04 -2.43 -34.78
C GLY A 7 8.90 -1.82 -33.66
N LEU A 8 8.54 -2.08 -32.41
CA LEU A 8 9.27 -1.64 -31.23
C LEU A 8 10.33 -2.71 -30.87
N LYS A 9 11.48 -2.25 -30.38
CA LYS A 9 12.55 -3.12 -29.90
C LYS A 9 12.18 -3.73 -28.54
N GLU A 10 11.51 -2.96 -27.70
CA GLU A 10 11.12 -3.30 -26.33
C GLU A 10 9.83 -2.59 -25.90
N LYS A 11 9.39 -2.84 -24.66
CA LYS A 11 8.18 -2.22 -24.11
C LYS A 11 8.43 -0.77 -23.74
N PRO A 12 7.82 0.21 -24.43
CA PRO A 12 8.07 1.62 -24.15
C PRO A 12 7.56 2.09 -22.79
N PHE A 13 6.53 1.43 -22.25
CA PHE A 13 5.83 1.85 -21.04
C PHE A 13 5.93 0.82 -19.91
N SER A 14 7.13 0.20 -19.77
CA SER A 14 7.43 -0.65 -18.61
C SER A 14 7.33 0.16 -17.31
N LEU A 15 6.86 -0.52 -16.23
CA LEU A 15 6.81 0.06 -14.89
C LEU A 15 8.12 -0.13 -14.13
N THR A 16 8.99 -1.01 -14.60
CA THR A 16 10.33 -1.18 -14.03
C THR A 16 11.15 0.07 -14.33
N PRO A 17 11.81 0.66 -13.33
CA PRO A 17 12.74 1.76 -13.55
C PRO A 17 13.86 1.33 -14.51
N ASP A 18 14.07 2.12 -15.54
CA ASP A 18 15.11 1.92 -16.53
C ASP A 18 15.73 3.28 -16.86
N PRO A 19 17.04 3.46 -16.62
CA PRO A 19 17.71 4.73 -16.88
C PRO A 19 17.67 5.20 -18.33
N GLU A 20 17.61 4.27 -19.30
CA GLU A 20 17.53 4.62 -20.72
C GLU A 20 16.23 5.36 -21.08
N PHE A 21 15.15 5.05 -20.36
CA PHE A 21 13.85 5.71 -20.52
C PHE A 21 13.66 6.95 -19.65
N LEU A 22 14.72 7.48 -19.07
CA LEU A 22 14.65 8.68 -18.25
C LEU A 22 14.25 9.88 -19.11
N PHE A 23 13.19 10.56 -18.71
CA PHE A 23 12.73 11.79 -19.32
C PHE A 23 13.05 12.99 -18.40
N GLU A 24 13.88 13.89 -18.89
CA GLU A 24 14.33 15.06 -18.15
C GLU A 24 13.58 16.31 -18.63
N ASN A 25 12.54 16.69 -17.91
CA ASN A 25 11.95 18.00 -18.06
C ASN A 25 12.74 19.07 -17.28
N GLU A 26 12.36 20.31 -17.40
CA GLU A 26 13.01 21.44 -16.73
C GLU A 26 13.02 21.29 -15.20
N HIS A 27 11.90 20.89 -14.63
CA HIS A 27 11.78 20.64 -13.18
C HIS A 27 12.71 19.52 -12.70
N PHE A 28 12.82 18.44 -13.46
CA PHE A 28 13.72 17.35 -13.15
C PHE A 28 15.19 17.81 -13.15
N ARG A 29 15.59 18.62 -14.17
CA ARG A 29 16.95 19.14 -14.24
C ARG A 29 17.27 20.07 -13.06
N LEU A 30 16.35 20.97 -12.73
CA LEU A 30 16.52 21.84 -11.56
C LEU A 30 16.68 21.06 -10.26
N ALA A 31 15.87 20.00 -10.06
CA ALA A 31 16.02 19.10 -8.92
C ALA A 31 17.42 18.49 -8.88
N PHE A 32 17.83 17.97 -10.02
CA PHE A 32 19.10 17.29 -10.19
C PHE A 32 20.28 18.22 -9.91
N ASP A 33 20.28 19.40 -10.52
CA ASP A 33 21.32 20.41 -10.36
C ASP A 33 21.45 20.88 -8.91
N ASN A 34 20.32 21.08 -8.22
CA ASN A 34 20.31 21.46 -6.82
C ASN A 34 20.90 20.37 -5.90
N ILE A 35 20.57 19.09 -6.16
CA ILE A 35 21.13 17.97 -5.39
C ILE A 35 22.62 17.83 -5.66
N ILE A 36 23.05 17.86 -6.92
CA ILE A 36 24.48 17.81 -7.28
C ILE A 36 25.26 18.98 -6.66
N TYR A 37 24.67 20.18 -6.67
CA TYR A 37 25.27 21.34 -6.03
C TYR A 37 25.49 21.12 -4.53
N GLY A 38 24.48 20.58 -3.82
CA GLY A 38 24.61 20.26 -2.41
C GLY A 38 25.63 19.16 -2.11
N ILE A 39 25.71 18.16 -2.99
CA ILE A 39 26.73 17.11 -2.89
C ILE A 39 28.14 17.72 -2.98
N LYS A 40 28.38 18.59 -3.96
CA LYS A 40 29.68 19.27 -4.13
C LYS A 40 30.04 20.19 -2.96
N ARG A 41 29.06 20.66 -2.21
CA ARG A 41 29.27 21.48 -1.00
C ARG A 41 29.36 20.66 0.29
N HIS A 42 29.25 19.33 0.20
CA HIS A 42 29.23 18.43 1.35
C HIS A 42 28.15 18.81 2.37
N GLU A 43 26.94 19.13 1.90
CA GLU A 43 25.83 19.45 2.78
C GLU A 43 25.34 18.18 3.51
N GLY A 44 24.85 18.33 4.77
CA GLY A 44 24.56 17.16 5.61
C GLY A 44 23.32 16.39 5.17
N PHE A 45 22.23 17.12 4.84
CA PHE A 45 20.94 16.51 4.49
C PHE A 45 20.30 17.16 3.28
N ALA A 46 19.68 16.32 2.46
CA ALA A 46 18.77 16.74 1.40
C ALA A 46 17.48 15.92 1.43
N THR A 47 16.38 16.49 0.94
CA THR A 47 15.11 15.77 0.77
C THR A 47 14.59 15.92 -0.64
N ILE A 48 14.08 14.80 -1.17
CA ILE A 48 13.35 14.73 -2.43
C ILE A 48 11.98 14.11 -2.09
N VAL A 49 10.95 14.92 -2.14
CA VAL A 49 9.59 14.46 -1.86
C VAL A 49 8.74 14.48 -3.14
N GLY A 50 7.66 13.75 -3.14
CA GLY A 50 6.71 13.75 -4.26
C GLY A 50 5.67 12.67 -4.07
N ASP A 51 4.55 12.82 -4.76
CA ASP A 51 3.44 11.88 -4.67
C ASP A 51 3.81 10.51 -5.27
N VAL A 52 2.97 9.50 -5.00
CA VAL A 52 3.16 8.14 -5.54
C VAL A 52 3.14 8.16 -7.06
N GLY A 53 4.21 7.62 -7.67
CA GLY A 53 4.29 7.52 -9.13
C GLY A 53 4.83 8.76 -9.86
N THR A 54 5.40 9.75 -9.16
CA THR A 54 6.09 10.91 -9.76
C THR A 54 7.48 10.59 -10.30
N GLY A 55 8.04 9.41 -9.99
CA GLY A 55 9.34 8.99 -10.52
C GLY A 55 10.51 9.14 -9.55
N LYS A 56 10.27 9.22 -8.24
CA LYS A 56 11.30 9.34 -7.19
C LYS A 56 12.42 8.30 -7.30
N THR A 57 12.05 7.03 -7.36
CA THR A 57 13.03 5.93 -7.49
C THR A 57 13.82 6.02 -8.79
N THR A 58 13.17 6.45 -9.90
CA THR A 58 13.88 6.70 -11.17
C THR A 58 14.87 7.85 -11.03
N PHE A 59 14.53 8.88 -10.27
CA PHE A 59 15.43 9.98 -9.94
C PHE A 59 16.66 9.48 -9.16
N CYS A 60 16.47 8.61 -8.16
CA CYS A 60 17.57 8.01 -7.41
C CYS A 60 18.55 7.26 -8.34
N TRP A 61 18.03 6.40 -9.22
CA TRP A 61 18.86 5.67 -10.18
C TRP A 61 19.60 6.61 -11.15
N ALA A 62 18.94 7.65 -11.61
CA ALA A 62 19.58 8.66 -12.46
C ALA A 62 20.69 9.42 -11.71
N LEU A 63 20.46 9.73 -10.43
CA LEU A 63 21.46 10.38 -9.58
C LEU A 63 22.70 9.48 -9.43
N LEU A 64 22.49 8.22 -9.05
CA LEU A 64 23.57 7.24 -8.89
C LEU A 64 24.41 7.08 -10.17
N GLY A 65 23.76 7.07 -11.34
CA GLY A 65 24.46 6.92 -12.62
C GLY A 65 25.28 8.13 -13.09
N ARG A 66 25.18 9.28 -12.39
CA ARG A 66 25.85 10.54 -12.77
C ARG A 66 26.76 11.12 -11.71
N LEU A 67 26.91 10.42 -10.59
CA LEU A 67 27.85 10.82 -9.55
C LEU A 67 29.29 10.59 -10.01
N ASP A 68 30.18 11.46 -9.58
CA ASP A 68 31.62 11.36 -9.87
C ASP A 68 32.22 10.10 -9.21
N GLN A 69 33.30 9.58 -9.78
CA GLN A 69 33.97 8.35 -9.30
C GLN A 69 34.52 8.44 -7.87
N ASN A 70 34.75 9.65 -7.37
CA ASN A 70 35.16 9.91 -5.99
C ASN A 70 34.01 9.96 -4.99
N ILE A 71 32.80 9.58 -5.41
CA ILE A 71 31.63 9.51 -4.54
C ILE A 71 31.22 8.05 -4.37
N ARG A 72 31.19 7.60 -3.12
CA ARG A 72 30.61 6.30 -2.75
C ARG A 72 29.15 6.49 -2.33
N THR A 73 28.32 5.54 -2.72
CA THR A 73 26.88 5.60 -2.43
C THR A 73 26.42 4.36 -1.73
N ALA A 74 25.49 4.53 -0.80
CA ALA A 74 24.65 3.46 -0.26
C ALA A 74 23.19 3.80 -0.51
N LEU A 75 22.39 2.82 -0.96
CA LEU A 75 20.97 2.97 -1.30
C LEU A 75 20.11 2.01 -0.49
N ILE A 76 19.34 2.54 0.43
CA ILE A 76 18.37 1.77 1.23
C ILE A 76 16.97 1.95 0.62
N LEU A 77 16.47 0.89 -0.02
CA LEU A 77 15.15 0.90 -0.69
C LEU A 77 13.99 0.59 0.24
N ASN A 78 14.23 -0.11 1.34
CA ASN A 78 13.20 -0.45 2.32
C ASN A 78 13.69 -0.14 3.74
N PRO A 79 13.31 1.02 4.29
CA PRO A 79 13.80 1.47 5.59
C PRO A 79 12.99 0.92 6.78
N MET A 80 12.15 -0.10 6.59
CA MET A 80 11.41 -0.77 7.68
C MET A 80 12.34 -1.74 8.44
N LEU A 81 13.38 -1.19 9.05
CA LEU A 81 14.46 -1.91 9.72
C LEU A 81 14.54 -1.47 11.19
N THR A 82 15.17 -2.30 12.03
CA THR A 82 15.61 -1.87 13.37
C THR A 82 16.82 -0.95 13.26
N GLY A 83 17.19 -0.26 14.35
CA GLY A 83 18.36 0.62 14.36
C GLY A 83 19.66 -0.12 14.04
N GLU A 84 19.84 -1.35 14.50
CA GLU A 84 21.01 -2.18 14.20
C GLU A 84 20.99 -2.70 12.77
N ASP A 85 19.83 -3.19 12.30
CA ASP A 85 19.69 -3.70 10.93
C ASP A 85 19.90 -2.59 9.91
N MET A 86 19.49 -1.35 10.21
CA MET A 86 19.77 -0.18 9.38
C MET A 86 21.29 0.08 9.27
N LEU A 87 22.03 0.03 10.38
CA LEU A 87 23.49 0.20 10.36
C LEU A 87 24.16 -0.93 9.57
N LYS A 88 23.74 -2.18 9.75
CA LYS A 88 24.25 -3.33 8.98
C LYS A 88 23.96 -3.15 7.49
N ALA A 89 22.77 -2.72 7.12
CA ALA A 89 22.42 -2.46 5.73
C ALA A 89 23.26 -1.33 5.11
N ILE A 90 23.51 -0.25 5.85
CA ILE A 90 24.38 0.87 5.43
C ILE A 90 25.80 0.38 5.21
N LEU A 91 26.37 -0.35 6.17
CA LEU A 91 27.71 -0.91 6.08
C LEU A 91 27.86 -1.87 4.89
N GLN A 92 26.85 -2.72 4.70
CA GLN A 92 26.82 -3.68 3.60
C GLN A 92 26.79 -2.97 2.25
N ASP A 93 25.93 -1.96 2.10
CA ASP A 93 25.76 -1.30 0.81
C ASP A 93 26.94 -0.39 0.45
N PHE A 94 27.62 0.18 1.45
CA PHE A 94 28.93 0.84 1.25
C PHE A 94 30.08 -0.13 0.97
N GLY A 95 29.87 -1.45 1.11
CA GLY A 95 30.90 -2.46 0.92
C GLY A 95 31.97 -2.47 2.03
N VAL A 96 31.59 -2.08 3.24
CA VAL A 96 32.52 -2.05 4.40
C VAL A 96 32.93 -3.46 4.78
N ARG A 97 34.24 -3.72 4.87
CA ARG A 97 34.82 -5.02 5.24
C ARG A 97 35.49 -4.95 6.62
N PRO A 98 35.73 -6.10 7.29
CA PRO A 98 36.51 -6.11 8.54
C PRO A 98 37.88 -5.44 8.38
N ALA A 99 38.38 -4.85 9.46
CA ALA A 99 39.70 -4.22 9.47
C ALA A 99 40.78 -5.20 8.98
N GLY A 100 41.58 -4.78 8.00
CA GLY A 100 42.65 -5.59 7.39
C GLY A 100 42.31 -6.21 6.03
N GLN A 101 41.08 -6.07 5.54
CA GLN A 101 40.72 -6.44 4.17
C GLN A 101 40.63 -5.18 3.29
N GLU A 102 41.12 -5.28 2.04
CA GLU A 102 40.98 -4.18 1.08
C GLU A 102 39.57 -3.76 0.86
N ILE A 103 39.34 -2.45 0.84
CA ILE A 103 38.04 -1.86 0.57
C ILE A 103 37.67 -2.20 -0.88
N ALA A 104 36.48 -2.73 -1.11
CA ALA A 104 35.98 -2.98 -2.46
C ALA A 104 36.02 -1.70 -3.31
N PRO A 105 36.42 -1.79 -4.59
CA PRO A 105 36.39 -0.63 -5.49
C PRO A 105 34.98 -0.08 -5.60
N PRO A 106 34.82 1.23 -5.92
CA PRO A 106 33.50 1.84 -6.08
C PRO A 106 32.65 1.06 -7.08
N ALA A 107 31.33 1.01 -6.82
CA ALA A 107 30.36 0.23 -7.58
C ALA A 107 30.47 0.51 -9.09
N GLY A 108 30.71 -0.55 -9.87
CA GLY A 108 30.73 -0.49 -11.35
C GLY A 108 31.92 -1.13 -12.05
N THR A 109 32.94 -1.62 -11.34
CA THR A 109 34.18 -2.11 -11.97
C THR A 109 34.35 -3.62 -12.00
N GLU A 110 33.67 -4.39 -11.14
CA GLU A 110 33.70 -5.87 -11.19
C GLU A 110 32.40 -6.46 -10.66
N ALA A 111 32.08 -7.71 -11.07
CA ALA A 111 30.93 -8.45 -10.56
C ALA A 111 31.05 -8.57 -9.02
N PRO A 112 30.00 -8.24 -8.27
CA PRO A 112 30.08 -8.24 -6.81
C PRO A 112 30.40 -9.65 -6.32
N THR A 113 31.62 -9.82 -5.75
CA THR A 113 31.90 -10.99 -4.92
C THR A 113 30.83 -11.04 -3.82
N PRO A 114 30.32 -12.23 -3.44
CA PRO A 114 29.32 -12.34 -2.39
C PRO A 114 29.82 -11.58 -1.15
N TYR A 115 29.07 -10.55 -0.74
CA TYR A 115 29.44 -9.77 0.45
C TYR A 115 29.22 -10.65 1.68
N ASP A 116 30.30 -10.98 2.36
CA ASP A 116 30.23 -11.69 3.64
C ASP A 116 29.83 -10.71 4.75
N SER A 117 28.60 -10.80 5.21
CA SER A 117 28.05 -9.99 6.29
C SER A 117 28.23 -10.64 7.67
N SER A 118 28.78 -11.85 7.74
CA SER A 118 28.90 -12.63 8.99
C SER A 118 29.69 -11.90 10.07
N TRP A 119 30.69 -11.08 9.67
CA TRP A 119 31.50 -10.29 10.59
C TRP A 119 30.72 -9.24 11.40
N MET A 120 29.49 -8.89 10.98
CA MET A 120 28.62 -7.96 11.69
C MET A 120 27.71 -8.68 12.71
N GLU A 121 27.66 -10.01 12.69
CA GLU A 121 26.86 -10.77 13.63
C GLU A 121 27.43 -10.64 15.05
N GLY A 122 26.53 -10.42 16.02
CA GLY A 122 26.92 -10.21 17.43
C GLY A 122 27.57 -8.88 17.77
N LYS A 123 27.79 -7.97 16.78
CA LYS A 123 28.31 -6.64 17.07
C LYS A 123 27.23 -5.73 17.65
N THR A 124 27.64 -4.96 18.63
CA THR A 124 26.80 -3.94 19.25
C THR A 124 26.59 -2.75 18.31
N LYS A 125 25.52 -2.00 18.50
CA LYS A 125 25.26 -0.75 17.78
C LYS A 125 26.47 0.21 17.80
N LYS A 126 27.18 0.30 18.93
CA LYS A 126 28.37 1.13 19.05
C LYS A 126 29.47 0.66 18.11
N GLU A 127 29.80 -0.62 18.12
CA GLU A 127 30.84 -1.19 17.26
C GLU A 127 30.53 -1.00 15.76
N LEU A 128 29.26 -1.10 15.37
CA LEU A 128 28.85 -0.84 14.00
C LEU A 128 29.03 0.64 13.61
N ILE A 129 28.72 1.58 14.53
CA ILE A 129 28.95 3.01 14.32
C ILE A 129 30.46 3.31 14.24
N ASP A 130 31.26 2.72 15.10
CA ASP A 130 32.72 2.90 15.11
C ASP A 130 33.35 2.39 13.80
N GLN A 131 32.87 1.26 13.28
CA GLN A 131 33.30 0.73 11.97
C GLN A 131 32.90 1.66 10.83
N LEU A 132 31.66 2.18 10.83
CA LEU A 132 31.21 3.15 9.84
C LEU A 132 32.08 4.42 9.89
N ASN A 133 32.36 4.94 11.07
CA ASN A 133 33.20 6.13 11.25
C ASN A 133 34.62 5.92 10.71
N LEU A 134 35.22 4.78 11.04
CA LEU A 134 36.55 4.43 10.52
C LEU A 134 36.58 4.40 8.99
N PHE A 135 35.57 3.74 8.38
CA PHE A 135 35.44 3.66 6.94
C PHE A 135 35.29 5.04 6.29
N LEU A 136 34.46 5.91 6.87
CA LEU A 136 34.21 7.26 6.36
C LEU A 136 35.49 8.13 6.47
N LEU A 137 36.27 8.00 7.55
CA LEU A 137 37.52 8.70 7.74
C LEU A 137 38.58 8.25 6.72
N GLN A 138 38.70 6.93 6.50
CA GLN A 138 39.61 6.39 5.47
C GLN A 138 39.24 6.87 4.06
N GLY A 139 37.92 6.96 3.78
CA GLY A 139 37.44 7.55 2.52
C GLY A 139 37.83 9.02 2.38
N ALA A 140 37.73 9.80 3.45
CA ALA A 140 38.06 11.22 3.45
C ALA A 140 39.59 11.48 3.24
N GLU A 141 40.45 10.60 3.71
CA GLU A 141 41.90 10.64 3.45
C GLU A 141 42.22 10.43 1.96
N GLN A 142 41.36 9.70 1.24
CA GLN A 142 41.48 9.45 -0.19
C GLN A 142 40.64 10.43 -1.04
N ASP A 143 40.14 11.51 -0.44
CA ASP A 143 39.20 12.49 -1.04
C ASP A 143 37.93 11.84 -1.61
N ILE A 144 37.45 10.74 -1.00
CA ILE A 144 36.21 10.06 -1.32
C ILE A 144 35.10 10.58 -0.42
N PHE A 145 34.00 10.99 -1.00
CA PHE A 145 32.81 11.45 -0.29
C PHE A 145 31.72 10.37 -0.28
N ASN A 146 30.98 10.25 0.83
CA ASN A 146 30.01 9.19 1.01
C ASN A 146 28.59 9.76 1.07
N ILE A 147 27.67 9.14 0.32
CA ILE A 147 26.26 9.53 0.24
C ILE A 147 25.39 8.35 0.59
N LEU A 148 24.49 8.52 1.55
CA LEU A 148 23.46 7.57 1.91
C LEU A 148 22.12 8.06 1.35
N ILE A 149 21.52 7.29 0.43
CA ILE A 149 20.19 7.55 -0.11
C ILE A 149 19.22 6.59 0.55
N ILE A 150 18.13 7.12 1.10
CA ILE A 150 17.08 6.32 1.74
C ILE A 150 15.78 6.59 1.00
N ASP A 151 15.30 5.60 0.23
CA ASP A 151 13.99 5.67 -0.44
C ASP A 151 12.86 5.26 0.53
N GLU A 152 11.64 5.66 0.22
CA GLU A 152 10.45 5.46 1.04
C GLU A 152 10.62 5.99 2.49
N ALA A 153 11.29 7.14 2.64
CA ALA A 153 11.68 7.72 3.94
C ALA A 153 10.50 8.00 4.89
N GLN A 154 9.25 8.10 4.39
CA GLN A 154 8.06 8.21 5.24
C GLN A 154 7.87 6.99 6.15
N ASN A 155 8.47 5.84 5.80
CA ASN A 155 8.40 4.60 6.60
C ASN A 155 9.43 4.53 7.74
N LEU A 156 10.40 5.47 7.80
CA LEU A 156 11.36 5.55 8.90
C LEU A 156 10.66 5.85 10.23
N SER A 157 11.01 5.14 11.29
CA SER A 157 10.55 5.49 12.65
C SER A 157 11.20 6.81 13.13
N LEU A 158 10.61 7.45 14.14
CA LEU A 158 11.20 8.65 14.75
C LEU A 158 12.57 8.35 15.35
N GLU A 159 12.75 7.16 15.94
CA GLU A 159 14.01 6.70 16.49
C GLU A 159 15.10 6.56 15.43
N LEU A 160 14.77 5.97 14.26
CA LEU A 160 15.70 5.87 13.14
C LEU A 160 16.09 7.22 12.57
N LEU A 161 15.15 8.15 12.44
CA LEU A 161 15.43 9.51 11.98
C LEU A 161 16.38 10.24 12.95
N GLU A 162 16.21 10.05 14.25
CA GLU A 162 17.11 10.61 15.24
C GLU A 162 18.49 9.94 15.20
N GLN A 163 18.55 8.63 15.01
CA GLN A 163 19.82 7.91 14.80
C GLN A 163 20.55 8.42 13.55
N LEU A 164 19.87 8.61 12.43
CA LEU A 164 20.45 9.16 11.20
C LEU A 164 20.94 10.60 11.41
N ARG A 165 20.21 11.40 12.20
CA ARG A 165 20.66 12.75 12.61
C ARG A 165 21.98 12.68 13.37
N ILE A 166 22.14 11.71 14.28
CA ILE A 166 23.40 11.51 15.03
C ILE A 166 24.53 11.07 14.09
N LEU A 167 24.27 10.16 13.15
CA LEU A 167 25.25 9.73 12.16
C LEU A 167 25.75 10.87 11.29
N SER A 168 24.92 11.86 10.97
CA SER A 168 25.35 13.03 10.22
C SER A 168 26.33 13.96 10.96
N ASN A 169 26.58 13.72 12.26
CA ASN A 169 27.63 14.41 13.02
C ASN A 169 29.03 13.83 12.79
N LEU A 170 29.14 12.75 12.01
CA LEU A 170 30.44 12.22 11.60
C LEU A 170 31.09 13.22 10.63
N GLU A 171 32.05 13.96 11.14
CA GLU A 171 32.71 15.04 10.42
C GLU A 171 34.18 15.16 10.86
N THR A 172 35.00 15.69 9.98
CA THR A 172 36.34 16.19 10.35
C THR A 172 36.24 17.65 10.76
N ALA A 173 37.34 18.24 11.22
CA ALA A 173 37.38 19.68 11.53
C ALA A 173 36.97 20.59 10.33
N LYS A 174 36.96 20.08 9.11
CA LYS A 174 36.75 20.87 7.88
C LYS A 174 35.61 20.42 6.98
N LYS A 175 35.25 19.13 7.01
CA LYS A 175 34.30 18.56 6.03
C LYS A 175 33.35 17.55 6.71
N LYS A 176 32.12 17.49 6.26
CA LYS A 176 31.19 16.37 6.54
C LYS A 176 31.70 15.10 5.87
N LEU A 177 31.61 13.96 6.57
CA LEU A 177 32.02 12.66 6.04
C LEU A 177 30.88 11.93 5.34
N LEU A 178 29.63 12.25 5.68
CA LEU A 178 28.43 11.58 5.20
C LEU A 178 27.35 12.60 4.87
N GLN A 179 26.79 12.52 3.68
CA GLN A 179 25.56 13.20 3.31
C GLN A 179 24.40 12.19 3.27
N ILE A 180 23.24 12.58 3.76
CA ILE A 180 22.04 11.74 3.75
C ILE A 180 20.96 12.40 2.88
N ILE A 181 20.49 11.66 1.89
CA ILE A 181 19.41 12.09 0.98
C ILE A 181 18.18 11.27 1.30
N PHE A 182 17.16 11.90 1.84
CA PHE A 182 15.86 11.29 2.05
C PHE A 182 15.00 11.43 0.80
N VAL A 183 14.48 10.32 0.33
CA VAL A 183 13.53 10.27 -0.78
C VAL A 183 12.23 9.69 -0.26
N GLY A 184 11.12 10.42 -0.39
CA GLY A 184 9.88 10.01 0.25
C GLY A 184 8.62 10.61 -0.36
N GLN A 185 7.49 10.25 0.21
CA GLN A 185 6.19 10.82 -0.13
C GLN A 185 5.97 12.13 0.62
N LEU A 186 4.91 12.87 0.29
CA LEU A 186 4.61 14.17 0.91
C LEU A 186 4.40 14.05 2.43
N GLU A 187 3.92 12.89 2.90
CA GLU A 187 3.75 12.56 4.31
C GLU A 187 5.09 12.60 5.09
N PHE A 188 6.21 12.40 4.38
CA PHE A 188 7.53 12.54 5.01
C PHE A 188 7.82 14.00 5.39
N GLU A 189 7.41 14.94 4.56
CA GLU A 189 7.57 16.36 4.87
C GLU A 189 6.72 16.78 6.06
N GLU A 190 5.47 16.30 6.14
CA GLU A 190 4.61 16.49 7.31
C GLU A 190 5.25 15.90 8.57
N LYS A 191 5.83 14.70 8.46
CA LYS A 191 6.55 14.04 9.55
C LYS A 191 7.74 14.85 10.04
N LEU A 192 8.52 15.47 9.15
CA LEU A 192 9.65 16.34 9.52
C LEU A 192 9.25 17.57 10.32
N HIS A 193 7.99 18.01 10.24
CA HIS A 193 7.48 19.15 11.03
C HIS A 193 7.08 18.77 12.45
N LEU A 194 7.15 17.49 12.85
CA LEU A 194 6.90 17.06 14.22
C LEU A 194 7.91 17.71 15.20
N PRO A 195 7.50 18.12 16.40
CA PRO A 195 8.38 18.76 17.39
C PRO A 195 9.64 17.94 17.71
N GLN A 196 9.52 16.62 17.74
CA GLN A 196 10.62 15.68 18.01
C GLN A 196 11.72 15.73 16.93
N LEU A 197 11.37 16.06 15.69
CA LEU A 197 12.29 16.10 14.55
C LEU A 197 12.78 17.51 14.20
N ARG A 198 12.47 18.52 15.04
CA ARG A 198 12.86 19.91 14.78
C ARG A 198 14.35 20.07 14.49
N GLN A 199 15.22 19.36 15.22
CA GLN A 199 16.67 19.44 15.01
C GLN A 199 17.11 18.85 13.67
N LEU A 200 16.51 17.73 13.24
CA LEU A 200 16.76 17.14 11.92
C LEU A 200 16.24 18.09 10.82
N ASN A 201 15.02 18.58 11.00
CA ASN A 201 14.36 19.49 10.05
C ASN A 201 15.18 20.77 9.76
N GLN A 202 15.85 21.32 10.79
CA GLN A 202 16.73 22.49 10.66
C GLN A 202 18.04 22.20 9.93
N ARG A 203 18.47 20.94 9.83
CA ARG A 203 19.70 20.52 9.14
C ARG A 203 19.50 20.17 7.67
N ILE A 204 18.25 20.09 7.22
CA ILE A 204 17.93 19.83 5.83
C ILE A 204 18.02 21.15 5.06
N THR A 205 19.08 21.28 4.28
CA THR A 205 19.40 22.50 3.53
C THR A 205 18.79 22.49 2.13
N ILE A 206 18.62 21.32 1.55
CA ILE A 206 18.08 21.15 0.20
C ILE A 206 16.75 20.40 0.29
N ARG A 207 15.72 21.03 -0.27
CA ARG A 207 14.36 20.44 -0.36
C ARG A 207 13.87 20.57 -1.77
N TYR A 208 13.47 19.46 -2.32
CA TYR A 208 12.89 19.44 -3.64
C TYR A 208 11.61 18.61 -3.69
N ALA A 209 10.58 19.13 -4.33
CA ALA A 209 9.33 18.42 -4.58
C ALA A 209 9.23 18.02 -6.05
N LEU A 210 9.11 16.71 -6.31
CA LEU A 210 8.85 16.20 -7.65
C LEU A 210 7.35 16.30 -7.94
N GLU A 211 7.02 17.14 -8.92
CA GLU A 211 5.66 17.38 -9.36
C GLU A 211 5.24 16.45 -10.50
N PRO A 212 3.93 16.19 -10.65
CA PRO A 212 3.41 15.53 -11.84
C PRO A 212 3.73 16.32 -13.13
N LEU A 213 3.87 15.61 -14.23
CA LEU A 213 4.18 16.21 -15.54
C LEU A 213 3.06 17.14 -16.02
N SER A 214 3.44 18.29 -16.57
CA SER A 214 2.51 19.19 -17.26
C SER A 214 1.90 18.51 -18.50
N LYS A 215 0.89 19.13 -19.08
CA LYS A 215 0.31 18.63 -20.35
C LYS A 215 1.35 18.54 -21.46
N LYS A 216 2.23 19.54 -21.56
CA LYS A 216 3.32 19.59 -22.54
C LYS A 216 4.32 18.47 -22.27
N ASP A 217 4.75 18.34 -21.01
CA ASP A 217 5.73 17.33 -20.62
C ASP A 217 5.17 15.92 -20.76
N THR A 218 3.87 15.71 -20.51
CA THR A 218 3.21 14.41 -20.75
C THR A 218 3.32 13.97 -22.19
N VAL A 219 3.13 14.89 -23.15
CA VAL A 219 3.28 14.59 -24.58
C VAL A 219 4.73 14.23 -24.90
N GLN A 220 5.66 15.07 -24.48
CA GLN A 220 7.10 14.85 -24.69
C GLN A 220 7.58 13.54 -24.03
N TYR A 221 7.10 13.24 -22.84
CA TYR A 221 7.37 11.99 -22.14
C TYR A 221 6.95 10.75 -22.95
N ILE A 222 5.73 10.76 -23.49
CA ILE A 222 5.21 9.66 -24.31
C ILE A 222 6.04 9.49 -25.58
N GLU A 223 6.33 10.58 -26.27
CA GLU A 223 7.14 10.60 -27.49
C GLU A 223 8.57 10.12 -27.23
N HIS A 224 9.18 10.58 -26.13
CA HIS A 224 10.52 10.16 -25.69
C HIS A 224 10.57 8.65 -25.48
N ARG A 225 9.65 8.09 -24.70
CA ARG A 225 9.60 6.66 -24.42
C ARG A 225 9.38 5.81 -25.67
N LEU A 226 8.53 6.25 -26.58
CA LEU A 226 8.35 5.60 -27.88
C LEU A 226 9.61 5.67 -28.73
N SER A 227 10.32 6.79 -28.72
CA SER A 227 11.58 6.97 -29.46
C SER A 227 12.66 6.03 -28.95
N VAL A 228 12.87 5.96 -27.65
CA VAL A 228 13.84 5.04 -27.00
C VAL A 228 13.51 3.59 -27.34
N ALA A 229 12.24 3.20 -27.27
CA ALA A 229 11.79 1.86 -27.68
C ALA A 229 11.91 1.58 -29.17
N GLY A 230 12.46 2.50 -29.96
CA GLY A 230 12.74 2.33 -31.38
C GLY A 230 11.55 2.56 -32.32
N SER A 231 10.52 3.27 -31.87
CA SER A 231 9.38 3.65 -32.73
C SER A 231 9.82 4.62 -33.81
N ARG A 232 10.07 4.13 -35.01
CA ARG A 232 10.33 4.96 -36.19
C ARG A 232 9.02 5.51 -36.81
N ARG A 233 8.15 6.13 -35.97
CA ARG A 233 6.78 6.56 -36.36
C ARG A 233 5.84 5.41 -36.75
N SER A 234 6.12 4.22 -36.30
CA SER A 234 5.32 3.02 -36.57
C SER A 234 4.01 2.96 -35.76
N VAL A 235 3.94 3.72 -34.68
CA VAL A 235 2.75 3.92 -33.86
C VAL A 235 2.63 5.41 -33.49
N GLY A 236 1.40 5.92 -33.44
CA GLY A 236 1.13 7.31 -33.07
C GLY A 236 -0.09 7.44 -32.18
N PHE A 237 -0.10 8.49 -31.37
CA PHE A 237 -1.25 8.90 -30.57
C PHE A 237 -1.85 10.16 -31.21
N THR A 238 -3.17 10.22 -31.36
CA THR A 238 -3.82 11.47 -31.79
C THR A 238 -3.71 12.53 -30.69
N THR A 239 -3.73 13.82 -31.04
CA THR A 239 -3.68 14.92 -30.06
C THR A 239 -4.75 14.79 -28.99
N ARG A 240 -5.97 14.37 -29.37
CA ARG A 240 -7.07 14.10 -28.40
C ARG A 240 -6.78 12.89 -27.52
N ALA A 241 -6.03 11.90 -27.99
CA ALA A 241 -5.61 10.76 -27.19
C ALA A 241 -4.59 11.19 -26.11
N LEU A 242 -3.58 11.97 -26.50
CA LEU A 242 -2.57 12.53 -25.59
C LEU A 242 -3.21 13.41 -24.51
N GLN A 243 -4.15 14.29 -24.88
CA GLN A 243 -4.93 15.07 -23.93
C GLN A 243 -5.74 14.18 -22.97
N GLY A 244 -6.34 13.10 -23.49
CA GLY A 244 -7.06 12.12 -22.70
C GLY A 244 -6.16 11.38 -21.70
N ILE A 245 -4.94 10.99 -22.11
CA ILE A 245 -3.95 10.35 -21.22
C ILE A 245 -3.61 11.29 -20.07
N HIS A 246 -3.26 12.55 -20.36
CA HIS A 246 -2.96 13.51 -19.30
C HIS A 246 -4.15 13.74 -18.36
N ALA A 247 -5.37 13.88 -18.89
CA ALA A 247 -6.57 14.09 -18.08
C ALA A 247 -6.86 12.92 -17.11
N HIS A 248 -6.61 11.68 -17.54
CA HIS A 248 -6.80 10.49 -16.69
C HIS A 248 -5.63 10.21 -15.77
N SER A 249 -4.41 10.48 -16.19
CA SER A 249 -3.19 10.27 -15.39
C SER A 249 -2.87 11.43 -14.46
N LYS A 250 -3.45 12.61 -14.67
CA LYS A 250 -3.11 13.87 -13.99
C LYS A 250 -1.60 14.20 -14.07
N GLY A 251 -0.90 13.68 -15.08
CA GLY A 251 0.55 13.88 -15.24
C GLY A 251 1.44 12.92 -14.46
N TYR A 252 0.89 11.95 -13.72
CA TYR A 252 1.70 10.95 -12.98
C TYR A 252 2.34 9.94 -13.94
N PRO A 253 3.69 9.86 -14.05
CA PRO A 253 4.39 8.99 -14.97
C PRO A 253 3.96 7.52 -14.90
N ARG A 254 3.75 7.00 -13.69
CA ARG A 254 3.28 5.62 -13.48
C ARG A 254 1.91 5.39 -14.13
N LEU A 255 0.97 6.31 -13.96
CA LEU A 255 -0.35 6.20 -14.56
C LEU A 255 -0.31 6.42 -16.08
N ILE A 256 0.54 7.34 -16.57
CA ILE A 256 0.78 7.53 -18.01
C ILE A 256 1.23 6.21 -18.62
N ASN A 257 2.24 5.54 -18.02
CA ASN A 257 2.76 4.27 -18.51
C ASN A 257 1.67 3.21 -18.58
N VAL A 258 0.89 3.02 -17.50
CA VAL A 258 -0.18 2.03 -17.47
C VAL A 258 -1.25 2.30 -18.54
N ILE A 259 -1.66 3.57 -18.72
CA ILE A 259 -2.66 3.94 -19.73
C ILE A 259 -2.11 3.73 -21.13
N CYS A 260 -0.87 4.12 -21.40
CA CYS A 260 -0.23 3.98 -22.69
C CYS A 260 -0.02 2.51 -23.07
N ASP A 261 0.50 1.68 -22.16
CA ASP A 261 0.71 0.24 -22.37
C ASP A 261 -0.62 -0.46 -22.72
N ARG A 262 -1.67 -0.22 -21.93
CA ARG A 262 -3.02 -0.76 -22.22
C ARG A 262 -3.60 -0.22 -23.53
N SER A 263 -3.30 1.03 -23.88
CA SER A 263 -3.75 1.62 -25.14
C SER A 263 -3.05 0.99 -26.35
N LEU A 264 -1.75 0.70 -26.24
CA LEU A 264 -1.02 -0.04 -27.27
C LEU A 264 -1.56 -1.47 -27.42
N LEU A 265 -1.81 -2.16 -26.31
CA LEU A 265 -2.41 -3.49 -26.33
C LEU A 265 -3.81 -3.48 -26.99
N ALA A 266 -4.64 -2.49 -26.69
CA ALA A 266 -5.95 -2.34 -27.32
C ALA A 266 -5.84 -1.99 -28.81
N GLY A 267 -4.88 -1.14 -29.21
CA GLY A 267 -4.57 -0.84 -30.60
C GLY A 267 -4.13 -2.08 -31.39
N TYR A 268 -3.32 -2.93 -30.78
CA TYR A 268 -2.92 -4.22 -31.32
C TYR A 268 -4.12 -5.13 -31.58
N THR A 269 -5.04 -5.25 -30.60
CA THR A 269 -6.27 -6.07 -30.76
C THR A 269 -7.24 -5.49 -31.80
N GLU A 270 -7.26 -4.17 -31.99
CA GLU A 270 -8.08 -3.50 -33.00
C GLU A 270 -7.35 -3.36 -34.35
N HIS A 271 -6.14 -3.96 -34.50
CA HIS A 271 -5.29 -3.89 -35.70
C HIS A 271 -5.04 -2.45 -36.20
N THR A 272 -4.95 -1.48 -35.31
CA THR A 272 -4.69 -0.09 -35.64
C THR A 272 -3.36 0.40 -35.08
N ARG A 273 -2.63 1.16 -35.90
CA ARG A 273 -1.37 1.83 -35.49
C ARG A 273 -1.59 3.25 -34.95
N LEU A 274 -2.80 3.78 -35.09
CA LEU A 274 -3.15 5.11 -34.61
C LEU A 274 -4.04 4.99 -33.36
N ILE A 275 -3.47 5.35 -32.22
CA ILE A 275 -4.16 5.31 -30.94
C ILE A 275 -5.06 6.54 -30.80
N THR A 276 -6.36 6.32 -30.79
CA THR A 276 -7.38 7.37 -30.69
C THR A 276 -7.85 7.59 -29.26
N SER A 277 -8.54 8.71 -29.01
CA SER A 277 -9.14 9.01 -27.69
C SER A 277 -10.16 7.97 -27.23
N ARG A 278 -10.79 7.20 -28.17
CA ARG A 278 -11.69 6.10 -27.86
C ARG A 278 -10.94 4.94 -27.20
N ILE A 279 -9.79 4.57 -27.77
CA ILE A 279 -8.92 3.50 -27.25
C ILE A 279 -8.40 3.87 -25.86
N VAL A 280 -7.87 5.09 -25.71
CA VAL A 280 -7.39 5.61 -24.42
C VAL A 280 -8.48 5.58 -23.35
N ARG A 281 -9.68 6.02 -23.67
CA ARG A 281 -10.81 6.01 -22.73
C ARG A 281 -11.21 4.60 -22.30
N LYS A 282 -11.14 3.63 -23.23
CA LYS A 282 -11.36 2.20 -22.91
C LYS A 282 -10.27 1.67 -21.98
N ALA A 283 -9.00 1.99 -22.26
CA ALA A 283 -7.85 1.60 -21.44
C ALA A 283 -7.90 2.21 -20.03
N ALA A 284 -8.27 3.49 -19.90
CA ALA A 284 -8.36 4.20 -18.63
C ALA A 284 -9.51 3.72 -17.74
N ARG A 285 -10.68 3.35 -18.33
CA ARG A 285 -11.81 2.81 -17.56
C ARG A 285 -11.46 1.52 -16.80
N GLY A 286 -10.66 0.67 -17.41
CA GLY A 286 -10.19 -0.55 -16.74
C GLY A 286 -9.26 -0.31 -15.53
N LEU A 287 -8.75 0.93 -15.33
CA LEU A 287 -7.93 1.28 -14.16
C LEU A 287 -8.76 1.67 -12.95
N ASN A 288 -9.89 2.33 -13.17
CA ASN A 288 -10.74 2.84 -12.09
C ASN A 288 -11.61 1.75 -11.43
N GLY A 289 -11.36 0.48 -11.74
CA GLY A 289 -12.15 -0.64 -11.18
C GLY A 289 -13.62 -0.68 -11.69
N GLU A 290 -13.96 0.15 -12.68
CA GLU A 290 -15.31 0.19 -13.30
C GLU A 290 -15.61 -1.07 -14.12
N GLU A 291 -14.66 -1.99 -14.29
CA GLU A 291 -14.92 -3.37 -14.71
C GLU A 291 -15.43 -4.27 -13.56
N ARG A 292 -15.42 -3.79 -12.32
CA ARG A 292 -16.17 -4.42 -11.23
C ARG A 292 -17.65 -4.12 -11.38
N GLY A 293 -18.28 -5.05 -12.06
CA GLY A 293 -19.68 -5.03 -12.32
C GLY A 293 -19.91 -4.29 -13.65
N ARG A 294 -20.05 -5.05 -14.73
CA ARG A 294 -21.39 -5.06 -15.26
C ARG A 294 -22.29 -5.09 -14.00
N ARG A 295 -22.46 -3.93 -13.37
CA ARG A 295 -23.73 -3.66 -12.72
C ARG A 295 -24.70 -4.12 -13.78
N ILE A 296 -25.23 -5.33 -13.59
CA ILE A 296 -26.60 -5.55 -13.95
C ILE A 296 -27.20 -4.22 -13.51
N ARG A 297 -27.36 -3.30 -14.45
CA ARG A 297 -28.28 -2.24 -14.29
C ARG A 297 -29.56 -3.06 -14.03
N TYR A 298 -29.74 -3.36 -12.79
CA TYR A 298 -31.03 -3.48 -12.26
C TYR A 298 -31.63 -2.16 -12.76
N VAL A 299 -32.32 -2.27 -13.86
CA VAL A 299 -33.28 -1.29 -14.30
C VAL A 299 -34.38 -1.40 -13.22
N GLY A 300 -33.99 -1.07 -12.01
CA GLY A 300 -34.79 -0.46 -10.97
C GLY A 300 -35.12 0.91 -11.51
N SER A 301 -35.62 0.92 -12.73
CA SER A 301 -36.20 2.09 -13.27
C SER A 301 -37.43 2.26 -12.41
N LYS A 302 -37.37 3.28 -11.54
CA LYS A 302 -38.61 3.83 -10.93
C LYS A 302 -39.70 4.01 -11.99
N LYS A 303 -39.34 4.05 -13.28
CA LYS A 303 -40.19 4.04 -14.47
C LYS A 303 -40.94 2.72 -14.74
N VAL A 304 -40.53 1.58 -14.19
CA VAL A 304 -41.27 0.31 -14.29
C VAL A 304 -42.00 0.00 -12.98
N LEU A 305 -41.43 0.40 -11.83
CA LEU A 305 -42.10 0.23 -10.53
C LEU A 305 -43.30 1.14 -10.38
N VAL A 306 -43.28 2.37 -10.93
CA VAL A 306 -44.40 3.30 -10.87
C VAL A 306 -45.61 2.79 -11.65
N PRO A 307 -45.50 2.37 -12.94
CA PRO A 307 -46.69 1.82 -13.66
C PRO A 307 -47.19 0.50 -13.05
N LEU A 308 -46.28 -0.36 -12.50
CA LEU A 308 -46.71 -1.58 -11.81
C LEU A 308 -47.47 -1.29 -10.52
N ALA A 309 -47.02 -0.30 -9.73
CA ALA A 309 -47.69 0.16 -8.52
C ALA A 309 -49.06 0.81 -8.84
N VAL A 310 -49.15 1.60 -9.92
CA VAL A 310 -50.39 2.18 -10.40
C VAL A 310 -51.36 1.09 -10.88
N LEU A 311 -50.88 0.07 -11.56
CA LEU A 311 -51.70 -1.04 -12.04
C LEU A 311 -52.25 -1.89 -10.88
N LEU A 312 -51.42 -2.13 -9.85
CA LEU A 312 -51.83 -2.79 -8.60
C LEU A 312 -52.86 -1.96 -7.82
N LEU A 313 -52.68 -0.64 -7.77
CA LEU A 313 -53.62 0.27 -7.12
C LEU A 313 -54.98 0.30 -7.85
N LEU A 314 -54.95 0.32 -9.18
CA LEU A 314 -56.20 0.25 -10.01
C LEU A 314 -56.91 -1.10 -9.86
N ALA A 315 -56.17 -2.21 -9.79
CA ALA A 315 -56.71 -3.53 -9.54
C ALA A 315 -57.34 -3.63 -8.13
N LEU A 316 -56.71 -3.04 -7.11
CA LEU A 316 -57.22 -2.97 -5.75
C LEU A 316 -58.52 -2.12 -5.69
N MET A 317 -58.51 -0.96 -6.34
CA MET A 317 -59.73 -0.09 -6.46
C MET A 317 -60.85 -0.79 -7.17
N ALA A 318 -60.58 -1.53 -8.25
CA ALA A 318 -61.62 -2.33 -8.96
C ALA A 318 -62.11 -3.46 -8.07
N ALA A 319 -61.29 -4.14 -7.31
CA ALA A 319 -61.72 -5.19 -6.37
C ALA A 319 -62.61 -4.63 -5.25
N VAL A 320 -62.21 -3.48 -4.66
CA VAL A 320 -63.03 -2.79 -3.64
C VAL A 320 -64.38 -2.32 -4.22
N TYR A 321 -64.37 -1.77 -5.43
CA TYR A 321 -65.63 -1.37 -6.14
C TYR A 321 -66.52 -2.56 -6.39
N PHE A 322 -66.00 -3.68 -6.87
CA PHE A 322 -66.76 -4.91 -7.08
C PHE A 322 -67.34 -5.52 -5.79
N TRP A 323 -66.55 -5.46 -4.69
CA TRP A 323 -66.95 -5.92 -3.37
C TRP A 323 -68.05 -5.02 -2.77
N ALA A 324 -67.88 -3.69 -2.89
CA ALA A 324 -68.89 -2.73 -2.43
C ALA A 324 -70.22 -2.85 -3.25
N TRP A 325 -70.16 -3.07 -4.57
CA TRP A 325 -71.29 -3.22 -5.40
C TRP A 325 -71.97 -4.60 -5.26
N GLY A 326 -71.17 -5.65 -5.07
CA GLY A 326 -71.62 -6.98 -4.73
C GLY A 326 -72.37 -7.03 -3.39
N GLY A 327 -71.94 -6.24 -2.42
CA GLY A 327 -72.57 -6.06 -1.11
C GLY A 327 -73.93 -5.35 -1.22
N THR A 328 -74.08 -4.34 -2.07
CA THR A 328 -75.31 -3.61 -2.27
C THR A 328 -76.41 -4.46 -3.00
N LEU A 329 -75.96 -5.34 -3.92
CA LEU A 329 -76.88 -6.30 -4.56
C LEU A 329 -77.38 -7.40 -3.59
N ALA A 330 -76.54 -7.79 -2.60
CA ALA A 330 -76.94 -8.73 -1.55
C ALA A 330 -77.94 -8.11 -0.55
N VAL A 331 -77.77 -6.81 -0.24
CA VAL A 331 -78.64 -6.05 0.67
C VAL A 331 -80.02 -5.80 -0.01
N LEU A 332 -80.05 -5.49 -1.30
CA LEU A 332 -81.29 -5.33 -2.06
C LEU A 332 -82.12 -6.64 -2.22
N LYS A 333 -81.47 -7.80 -2.20
CA LYS A 333 -82.13 -9.10 -2.18
C LYS A 333 -82.68 -9.49 -0.80
N ALA A 334 -82.11 -8.97 0.28
CA ALA A 334 -82.53 -9.26 1.66
C ALA A 334 -83.73 -8.43 2.11
N ASP A 335 -83.93 -7.23 1.54
CA ASP A 335 -85.05 -6.36 1.89
C ASP A 335 -86.40 -6.75 1.29
N LEU A 336 -86.39 -7.70 0.37
CA LEU A 336 -87.65 -8.19 -0.28
C LEU A 336 -88.37 -9.35 0.47
N THR A 337 -87.81 -9.73 1.67
CA THR A 337 -88.33 -10.93 2.39
C THR A 337 -88.68 -10.74 3.87
N LYS A 338 -88.85 -9.50 4.39
CA LYS A 338 -89.24 -9.29 5.81
C LYS A 338 -90.47 -8.39 5.95
N ALA A 339 -91.52 -8.94 6.51
CA ALA A 339 -92.71 -8.31 7.01
C ALA A 339 -92.50 -7.60 8.35
N PRO A 340 -93.38 -6.65 8.75
CA PRO A 340 -93.01 -5.50 9.59
C PRO A 340 -93.15 -5.73 11.14
N PRO A 341 -92.96 -4.68 11.94
CA PRO A 341 -92.25 -4.74 13.20
C PRO A 341 -93.18 -4.71 14.45
N GLN A 342 -92.62 -5.00 15.59
CA GLN A 342 -93.21 -4.54 16.88
C GLN A 342 -92.24 -3.69 17.67
N VAL A 343 -92.77 -2.59 18.13
CA VAL A 343 -92.26 -1.52 18.93
C VAL A 343 -92.12 -1.96 20.38
N SER A 344 -91.04 -1.60 21.08
CA SER A 344 -91.07 -1.29 22.51
C SER A 344 -89.99 -0.29 22.89
N MET A 345 -90.47 0.72 23.56
CA MET A 345 -89.75 1.87 24.14
C MET A 345 -88.95 1.51 25.41
N ALA A 346 -87.90 2.23 25.69
CA ALA A 346 -87.62 2.99 26.89
C ALA A 346 -86.06 3.24 26.95
N ALA A 347 -85.62 4.47 26.81
CA ALA A 347 -85.32 5.45 27.81
C ALA A 347 -84.01 5.08 28.56
N SER A 348 -83.02 5.85 28.72
CA SER A 348 -82.84 7.26 28.97
C SER A 348 -81.29 7.60 29.07
N THR A 349 -80.95 8.75 28.69
CA THR A 349 -79.82 9.66 28.82
C THR A 349 -79.28 9.80 30.27
N PRO A 350 -78.31 10.68 30.58
CA PRO A 350 -76.99 11.03 29.98
C PRO A 350 -75.88 11.19 31.06
N SER A 351 -74.72 11.65 30.70
CA SER A 351 -73.82 12.66 31.36
C SER A 351 -72.42 12.37 31.04
N GLN A 352 -71.75 13.19 30.36
CA GLN A 352 -71.00 14.44 30.68
C GLN A 352 -69.70 14.24 31.44
N GLN A 353 -68.71 14.90 30.84
CA GLN A 353 -67.65 15.75 31.37
C GLN A 353 -66.32 15.04 31.51
N ASP A 354 -65.29 15.53 31.07
CA ASP A 354 -64.57 16.76 30.73
C ASP A 354 -63.06 16.54 30.94
N ALA A 355 -62.33 16.99 30.02
CA ALA A 355 -61.21 17.94 30.13
C ALA A 355 -59.82 17.46 30.61
N SER A 356 -58.89 17.95 29.83
CA SER A 356 -57.59 18.58 30.15
C SER A 356 -56.35 17.70 30.10
N ALA A 357 -55.62 17.90 29.02
CA ALA A 357 -54.24 18.42 28.92
C ALA A 357 -53.29 18.21 30.13
N GLU A 358 -52.14 17.59 29.90
CA GLU A 358 -50.87 18.32 30.17
C GLU A 358 -49.67 17.50 29.73
N THR A 359 -48.76 18.24 29.14
CA THR A 359 -47.41 17.93 28.69
C THR A 359 -46.47 17.60 29.85
N ALA A 360 -45.62 16.57 29.73
CA ALA A 360 -44.43 16.46 30.55
C ALA A 360 -43.27 15.84 29.80
N LEU A 361 -42.15 16.58 29.72
CA LEU A 361 -40.81 16.18 29.23
C LEU A 361 -40.18 15.06 30.07
N PRO A 362 -39.26 14.28 29.49
CA PRO A 362 -38.50 13.31 30.25
C PRO A 362 -37.28 13.91 30.98
N PRO A 363 -36.86 13.30 32.11
CA PRO A 363 -35.79 13.82 32.95
C PRO A 363 -34.37 13.39 32.45
N ALA A 364 -33.39 14.24 32.80
CA ALA A 364 -31.97 14.11 32.54
C ALA A 364 -31.28 12.96 33.33
N PRO A 365 -30.11 12.46 32.87
CA PRO A 365 -29.40 11.36 33.56
C PRO A 365 -28.54 11.84 34.74
N SER A 366 -28.51 11.03 35.78
CA SER A 366 -27.73 11.19 37.01
C SER A 366 -26.27 10.77 36.85
N PRO A 367 -25.34 11.23 37.73
CA PRO A 367 -23.90 11.19 37.53
C PRO A 367 -23.24 9.88 37.92
N VAL A 368 -22.12 9.60 37.23
CA VAL A 368 -21.23 8.45 37.41
C VAL A 368 -20.39 8.60 38.67
N PRO A 369 -20.19 7.53 39.50
CA PRO A 369 -19.27 7.55 40.63
C PRO A 369 -17.79 7.37 40.22
N PRO A 370 -16.83 7.78 41.06
CA PRO A 370 -15.41 7.87 40.69
C PRO A 370 -14.70 6.51 40.68
N VAL A 371 -13.78 6.39 39.73
CA VAL A 371 -12.91 5.23 39.53
C VAL A 371 -11.84 5.18 40.63
N THR A 372 -11.79 4.11 41.38
CA THR A 372 -10.74 3.80 42.35
C THR A 372 -9.51 3.20 41.63
N VAL A 373 -8.38 3.90 41.75
CA VAL A 373 -7.06 3.48 41.28
C VAL A 373 -6.55 2.37 42.20
N LEU A 374 -6.36 1.17 41.68
CA LEU A 374 -5.66 0.08 42.36
C LEU A 374 -4.17 0.11 41.96
N ARG A 375 -3.35 0.21 43.02
CA ARG A 375 -1.89 0.15 43.04
C ARG A 375 -1.40 -1.26 42.78
N PRO A 376 -0.28 -1.49 42.03
CA PRO A 376 0.26 -2.84 41.84
C PRO A 376 0.97 -3.37 43.09
N PRO A 377 0.96 -4.69 43.35
CA PRO A 377 1.67 -5.29 44.46
C PRO A 377 3.14 -5.55 44.17
N ASP A 378 3.95 -5.39 45.21
CA ASP A 378 5.40 -5.62 45.27
C ASP A 378 5.77 -7.12 45.15
N PRO A 379 7.02 -7.44 44.74
CA PRO A 379 7.47 -8.79 44.54
C PRO A 379 7.94 -9.46 45.87
N ALA A 380 7.65 -10.73 46.06
CA ALA A 380 8.18 -11.55 47.12
C ALA A 380 9.03 -12.72 46.56
N PRO A 381 9.86 -13.40 47.40
CA PRO A 381 11.25 -13.63 47.10
C PRO A 381 11.55 -15.05 46.57
N ALA A 382 12.78 -15.17 46.05
CA ALA A 382 13.40 -16.38 45.56
C ALA A 382 13.54 -17.50 46.59
N SER A 383 13.30 -18.74 46.18
CA SER A 383 13.91 -19.92 46.81
C SER A 383 14.15 -21.02 45.77
N GLY A 384 15.40 -21.38 45.70
CA GLY A 384 16.13 -22.34 44.96
C GLY A 384 15.56 -23.73 44.73
N ALA A 385 15.97 -24.26 43.61
CA ALA A 385 16.53 -25.60 43.43
C ALA A 385 16.91 -25.79 41.95
N GLN A 386 18.18 -26.01 41.68
CA GLN A 386 18.64 -26.67 40.46
C GLN A 386 18.20 -28.14 40.49
N PRO A 387 17.88 -28.71 39.33
CA PRO A 387 18.65 -29.88 38.94
C PRO A 387 19.07 -29.93 37.46
N VAL A 388 20.31 -30.31 37.26
CA VAL A 388 20.85 -31.31 36.31
C VAL A 388 20.62 -31.11 34.81
N LEU A 389 21.73 -30.89 34.17
CA LEU A 389 22.03 -31.01 32.74
C LEU A 389 21.39 -32.23 32.06
N ALA A 390 20.75 -31.99 30.93
CA ALA A 390 20.61 -32.96 29.85
C ALA A 390 21.08 -32.32 28.53
N PRO A 391 21.69 -33.07 27.62
CA PRO A 391 22.50 -32.52 26.53
C PRO A 391 21.69 -32.20 25.25
N GLY A 392 22.09 -31.14 24.54
CA GLY A 392 21.92 -31.05 23.11
C GLY A 392 20.56 -30.57 22.63
N ALA A 393 20.27 -29.25 22.69
CA ALA A 393 19.30 -28.65 21.81
C ALA A 393 20.05 -28.22 20.53
N GLY A 394 19.89 -29.06 19.48
CA GLY A 394 20.34 -28.73 18.14
C GLY A 394 19.62 -27.46 17.66
N GLU A 395 20.31 -26.59 16.94
CA GLU A 395 19.74 -25.47 16.20
C GLU A 395 18.57 -25.96 15.35
N GLU A 396 17.36 -25.56 15.72
CA GLU A 396 16.18 -25.84 14.91
C GLU A 396 16.32 -25.07 13.59
N ALA A 397 16.45 -25.82 12.49
CA ALA A 397 16.49 -25.28 11.15
C ALA A 397 15.29 -24.33 10.90
N PRO A 398 15.47 -23.21 10.22
CA PRO A 398 14.41 -22.25 9.96
C PRO A 398 13.24 -22.90 9.24
N ARG A 399 12.04 -22.78 9.79
CA ARG A 399 10.80 -23.28 9.19
C ARG A 399 10.16 -22.21 8.32
N TYR A 400 9.54 -22.61 7.22
CA TYR A 400 8.90 -21.72 6.28
C TYR A 400 7.40 -21.99 6.20
N LEU A 401 6.61 -20.93 5.97
CA LEU A 401 5.16 -20.99 5.76
C LEU A 401 4.79 -20.33 4.43
N LEU A 402 3.75 -20.80 3.79
CA LEU A 402 3.12 -20.14 2.65
C LEU A 402 1.82 -19.49 3.14
N GLN A 403 1.75 -18.17 3.11
CA GLN A 403 0.50 -17.44 3.33
C GLN A 403 -0.29 -17.44 2.02
N LEU A 404 -1.50 -17.98 2.06
CA LEU A 404 -2.32 -18.21 0.87
C LEU A 404 -3.45 -17.19 0.73
N HIS A 405 -4.16 -16.91 1.82
CA HIS A 405 -5.27 -15.99 1.87
C HIS A 405 -5.24 -15.13 3.13
N SER A 406 -5.81 -13.93 3.05
CA SER A 406 -6.17 -13.10 4.20
C SER A 406 -7.62 -12.71 4.01
N LEU A 407 -8.50 -13.15 4.89
CA LEU A 407 -9.94 -13.08 4.76
C LEU A 407 -10.55 -12.40 6.00
N GLU A 408 -11.61 -11.64 5.81
CA GLU A 408 -12.31 -10.95 6.91
C GLU A 408 -13.28 -11.88 7.64
N SER A 409 -13.78 -12.92 6.94
CA SER A 409 -14.74 -13.87 7.48
C SER A 409 -14.06 -15.18 7.88
N ARG A 410 -14.34 -15.64 9.10
CA ARG A 410 -13.87 -16.94 9.58
C ARG A 410 -14.45 -18.10 8.75
N GLY A 411 -15.71 -18.01 8.33
CA GLY A 411 -16.32 -19.06 7.52
C GLY A 411 -15.67 -19.24 6.15
N GLU A 412 -15.23 -18.14 5.50
CA GLU A 412 -14.46 -18.19 4.26
C GLU A 412 -13.07 -18.77 4.46
N ALA A 413 -12.44 -18.47 5.60
CA ALA A 413 -11.13 -19.02 5.95
C ALA A 413 -11.20 -20.54 6.21
N ASP A 414 -12.24 -21.01 6.89
CA ASP A 414 -12.49 -22.44 7.15
C ASP A 414 -12.83 -23.20 5.84
N ALA A 415 -13.54 -22.57 4.92
CA ALA A 415 -13.81 -23.14 3.59
C ALA A 415 -12.52 -23.26 2.75
N ALA A 416 -11.68 -22.23 2.75
CA ALA A 416 -10.37 -22.25 2.09
C ALA A 416 -9.44 -23.30 2.72
N LEU A 417 -9.42 -23.42 4.04
CA LEU A 417 -8.68 -24.44 4.77
C LEU A 417 -9.11 -25.86 4.34
N THR A 418 -10.41 -26.12 4.32
CA THR A 418 -10.96 -27.43 3.92
C THR A 418 -10.59 -27.78 2.48
N SER A 419 -10.61 -26.80 1.57
CA SER A 419 -10.20 -26.98 0.17
C SER A 419 -8.73 -27.36 0.06
N LEU A 420 -7.84 -26.70 0.82
CA LEU A 420 -6.40 -27.00 0.82
C LEU A 420 -6.10 -28.39 1.39
N GLN A 421 -6.76 -28.75 2.48
CA GLN A 421 -6.61 -30.06 3.11
C GLN A 421 -7.09 -31.21 2.19
N LYS A 422 -8.17 -31.00 1.44
CA LYS A 422 -8.63 -31.97 0.42
C LYS A 422 -7.63 -32.17 -0.72
N ASN A 423 -6.83 -31.12 -1.01
CA ASN A 423 -5.77 -31.20 -2.02
C ASN A 423 -4.43 -31.69 -1.46
N GLY A 424 -4.41 -32.20 -0.20
CA GLY A 424 -3.24 -32.83 0.42
C GLY A 424 -2.22 -31.86 1.02
N TYR A 425 -2.56 -30.58 1.19
CA TYR A 425 -1.68 -29.61 1.82
C TYR A 425 -1.93 -29.54 3.33
N ALA A 426 -0.86 -29.59 4.13
CA ALA A 426 -0.94 -29.26 5.55
C ALA A 426 -1.22 -27.74 5.66
N ALA A 427 -2.40 -27.37 6.14
CA ALA A 427 -2.81 -25.98 6.21
C ALA A 427 -3.51 -25.68 7.56
N PHE A 428 -3.41 -24.41 8.00
CA PHE A 428 -4.05 -23.91 9.22
C PHE A 428 -4.44 -22.43 9.08
N VAL A 429 -5.35 -21.98 9.94
CA VAL A 429 -5.81 -20.60 10.01
C VAL A 429 -5.26 -19.93 11.26
N LYS A 430 -4.75 -18.70 11.12
CA LYS A 430 -4.33 -17.87 12.25
C LYS A 430 -5.10 -16.55 12.23
N MET A 431 -5.75 -16.22 13.33
CA MET A 431 -6.39 -14.91 13.51
C MET A 431 -5.33 -13.85 13.78
N GLN A 432 -5.46 -12.71 13.12
CA GLN A 432 -4.65 -11.53 13.32
C GLN A 432 -5.57 -10.32 13.59
N GLU A 433 -5.23 -9.53 14.58
CA GLU A 433 -5.94 -8.29 14.91
C GLU A 433 -5.05 -7.10 14.52
N THR A 434 -5.59 -6.18 13.74
CA THR A 434 -4.90 -4.94 13.36
C THR A 434 -5.01 -3.90 14.48
N GLN A 435 -4.14 -2.90 14.49
CA GLN A 435 -4.15 -1.81 15.48
C GLN A 435 -5.49 -1.05 15.55
N ASP A 436 -6.27 -1.11 14.48
CA ASP A 436 -7.62 -0.52 14.37
C ASP A 436 -8.74 -1.45 14.89
N GLY A 437 -8.39 -2.61 15.48
CA GLY A 437 -9.36 -3.57 16.03
C GLY A 437 -10.04 -4.46 14.98
N ALA A 438 -9.66 -4.39 13.72
CA ALA A 438 -10.19 -5.26 12.68
C ALA A 438 -9.55 -6.66 12.75
N ARG A 439 -10.39 -7.71 12.68
CA ARG A 439 -9.95 -9.11 12.75
C ARG A 439 -9.84 -9.71 11.36
N TRP A 440 -8.67 -10.30 11.07
CA TRP A 440 -8.38 -10.98 9.82
C TRP A 440 -7.99 -12.42 10.06
N TYR A 441 -8.41 -13.30 9.18
CA TYR A 441 -8.09 -14.73 9.23
C TYR A 441 -7.11 -15.05 8.11
N ALA A 442 -5.84 -15.29 8.48
CA ALA A 442 -4.80 -15.66 7.53
C ALA A 442 -4.69 -17.18 7.42
N VAL A 443 -4.78 -17.70 6.20
CA VAL A 443 -4.68 -19.13 5.89
C VAL A 443 -3.26 -19.42 5.45
N TYR A 444 -2.60 -20.37 6.10
CA TYR A 444 -1.23 -20.77 5.85
C TYR A 444 -1.16 -22.25 5.43
N ALA A 445 -0.19 -22.56 4.55
CA ALA A 445 0.25 -23.93 4.31
C ALA A 445 1.68 -24.13 4.82
N GLY A 446 1.99 -25.31 5.34
CA GLY A 446 3.24 -25.68 5.99
C GLY A 446 3.04 -26.15 7.42
N PRO A 447 4.09 -26.28 8.24
CA PRO A 447 5.46 -25.73 8.05
C PRO A 447 6.33 -26.55 7.10
N TYR A 448 7.22 -25.87 6.38
CA TYR A 448 8.22 -26.47 5.49
C TYR A 448 9.61 -26.37 6.11
N GLU A 449 10.41 -27.43 5.95
CA GLU A 449 11.78 -27.48 6.48
C GLU A 449 12.78 -26.69 5.60
N SER A 450 12.44 -26.44 4.33
CA SER A 450 13.30 -25.67 3.43
C SER A 450 12.50 -24.69 2.56
N ALA A 451 13.15 -23.57 2.21
CA ALA A 451 12.57 -22.57 1.30
C ALA A 451 12.29 -23.12 -0.10
N GLU A 452 13.11 -24.08 -0.56
CA GLU A 452 12.95 -24.71 -1.88
C GLU A 452 11.67 -25.54 -1.94
N ARG A 453 11.42 -26.36 -0.93
CA ARG A 453 10.20 -27.18 -0.85
C ARG A 453 8.94 -26.29 -0.79
N ALA A 454 9.00 -25.21 -0.01
CA ALA A 454 7.93 -24.23 0.04
C ALA A 454 7.70 -23.55 -1.34
N ARG A 455 8.77 -23.21 -2.08
CA ARG A 455 8.65 -22.62 -3.43
C ARG A 455 8.08 -23.62 -4.46
N GLN A 456 8.43 -24.89 -4.37
CA GLN A 456 7.87 -25.93 -5.25
C GLN A 456 6.36 -26.08 -5.05
N ASP A 457 5.91 -26.15 -3.80
CA ASP A 457 4.49 -26.23 -3.50
C ASP A 457 3.75 -24.91 -3.82
N ALA A 458 4.39 -23.76 -3.65
CA ALA A 458 3.87 -22.49 -4.12
C ALA A 458 3.64 -22.47 -5.63
N ALA A 459 4.57 -23.03 -6.42
CA ALA A 459 4.43 -23.13 -7.86
C ALA A 459 3.27 -24.07 -8.25
N ARG A 460 3.12 -25.20 -7.55
CA ARG A 460 2.00 -26.14 -7.74
C ARG A 460 0.64 -25.51 -7.44
N LEU A 461 0.53 -24.78 -6.32
CA LEU A 461 -0.70 -24.07 -5.93
C LEU A 461 -1.09 -22.99 -6.95
N MET A 462 -0.10 -22.27 -7.52
CA MET A 462 -0.34 -21.32 -8.61
C MET A 462 -0.76 -22.01 -9.91
N GLN A 463 -0.15 -23.13 -10.28
CA GLN A 463 -0.49 -23.90 -11.46
C GLN A 463 -1.92 -24.46 -11.39
N GLN A 464 -2.32 -24.91 -10.22
CA GLN A 464 -3.67 -25.42 -9.94
C GLN A 464 -4.72 -24.29 -9.76
N LYS A 465 -4.30 -23.01 -9.81
CA LYS A 465 -5.14 -21.83 -9.60
C LYS A 465 -5.87 -21.80 -8.24
N ILE A 466 -5.32 -22.48 -7.24
CA ILE A 466 -5.90 -22.59 -5.90
C ILE A 466 -5.64 -21.31 -5.10
N ALA A 467 -4.40 -20.77 -5.15
CA ALA A 467 -4.02 -19.56 -4.42
C ALA A 467 -2.80 -18.88 -5.05
N LYS A 468 -2.53 -17.62 -4.65
CA LYS A 468 -1.27 -16.90 -4.90
C LYS A 468 -0.45 -16.86 -3.62
N PRO A 469 0.40 -17.87 -3.36
CA PRO A 469 1.11 -18.00 -2.11
C PRO A 469 2.21 -16.94 -1.94
N ILE A 470 2.36 -16.45 -0.71
CA ILE A 470 3.45 -15.57 -0.29
C ILE A 470 4.32 -16.36 0.69
N LEU A 471 5.60 -16.53 0.38
CA LEU A 471 6.55 -17.22 1.24
C LEU A 471 6.86 -16.35 2.48
N ARG A 472 6.70 -16.94 3.68
CA ARG A 472 7.03 -16.33 4.96
C ARG A 472 8.05 -17.20 5.71
N ARG A 473 9.09 -16.57 6.26
CA ARG A 473 10.00 -17.25 7.21
C ARG A 473 9.33 -17.25 8.58
N MET A 474 9.24 -18.42 9.22
CA MET A 474 8.70 -18.55 10.55
C MET A 474 9.82 -18.22 11.56
N VAL A 475 9.63 -17.17 12.34
CA VAL A 475 10.42 -16.95 13.54
C VAL A 475 9.70 -17.76 14.64
N VAL A 476 10.29 -18.85 15.07
CA VAL A 476 9.77 -19.61 16.21
C VAL A 476 10.10 -18.79 17.45
N PRO A 477 9.12 -18.30 18.24
CA PRO A 477 9.42 -17.75 19.54
C PRO A 477 9.99 -18.87 20.41
N PRO A 478 10.93 -18.56 21.32
CA PRO A 478 11.44 -19.56 22.26
C PRO A 478 10.27 -20.19 23.01
N ALA A 479 10.31 -21.52 23.17
CA ALA A 479 9.29 -22.29 23.83
C ALA A 479 9.10 -21.78 25.28
N GLY A 480 7.91 -21.20 25.53
CA GLY A 480 7.51 -20.78 26.88
C GLY A 480 6.84 -19.41 26.88
N CYS A 481 5.64 -19.32 26.32
CA CYS A 481 4.56 -18.42 26.75
C CYS A 481 3.28 -18.92 26.04
N ASP A 482 2.50 -19.66 26.79
CA ASP A 482 1.07 -19.93 26.53
C ASP A 482 0.24 -18.64 26.69
#